data_dcff7f8fa9614fe5da5d8056144ad5a4
#
_entry.id   dcff7f8fa9614fe5da5d8056144ad5a4
#
_cell.length_a   1.000
_cell.length_b   1.000
_cell.length_c   1.000
_cell.angle_alpha   90.00
_cell.angle_beta   90.00
_cell.angle_gamma   90.00
#
_symmetry.space_group_name_H-M   'P 1'
#
loop_
_entity.id
_entity.type
_entity.pdbx_description
1 polymer ?
#
loop_
_entity_poly.entity_id
_entity_poly.type
_entity_poly.pdbx_seq_one_letter_code
_entity_poly.pdbx_strand_id
1 'polypeptide(L)'
;PIHLPHLPQAFHDFKILHLTDLHVDMDDRNLAALIQTVAGLDYDICALTGDYRARTFGEIDGAVAGMQRLISTLKQPVYGILGNHDSIRMLPALESMGVIMLMNEATNLEKNGATIFLAGVDDPHYFRVDNIQKAAQDIPHDAVSLLLSHTPEIYRLAAHADFDVMFCGHTHGGQICLPGGIPITLDSKCPRYLGAGKWHYQKMQGYTSVGAGTSIVNARFNCMPEVTIHHLLLT
;
A
#
# COMPACT_ATOMS: atom_id res chain seq x y z
N PRO A 1 5.69 -14.20 3.63
CA PRO A 1 7.06 -14.00 3.13
C PRO A 1 7.08 -13.66 1.65
N ILE A 2 8.11 -12.88 1.23
CA ILE A 2 8.46 -12.51 -0.13
C ILE A 2 9.92 -12.94 -0.33
N HIS A 3 10.16 -13.82 -1.29
CA HIS A 3 11.46 -14.44 -1.53
C HIS A 3 12.19 -13.73 -2.66
N LEU A 4 13.34 -13.14 -2.39
CA LEU A 4 14.11 -12.33 -3.35
C LEU A 4 15.54 -12.88 -3.45
N PRO A 5 15.95 -13.44 -4.61
CA PRO A 5 17.26 -14.08 -4.77
C PRO A 5 18.43 -13.10 -4.71
N HIS A 6 18.18 -11.81 -4.98
CA HIS A 6 19.21 -10.77 -4.95
C HIS A 6 19.09 -9.83 -3.74
N LEU A 7 18.26 -10.18 -2.75
CA LEU A 7 18.11 -9.39 -1.54
C LEU A 7 19.45 -9.31 -0.79
N PRO A 8 19.97 -8.12 -0.46
CA PRO A 8 21.14 -8.03 0.40
C PRO A 8 20.89 -8.70 1.75
N GLN A 9 21.90 -9.42 2.27
CA GLN A 9 21.79 -10.17 3.54
C GLN A 9 21.32 -9.31 4.72
N ALA A 10 21.67 -8.03 4.72
CA ALA A 10 21.24 -7.08 5.76
C ALA A 10 19.71 -6.90 5.82
N PHE A 11 19.01 -7.18 4.72
CA PHE A 11 17.55 -7.10 4.62
C PHE A 11 16.84 -8.46 4.79
N HIS A 12 17.56 -9.52 5.10
CA HIS A 12 16.92 -10.80 5.42
C HIS A 12 16.03 -10.62 6.67
N ASP A 13 14.78 -11.08 6.58
CA ASP A 13 13.69 -10.87 7.56
C ASP A 13 13.32 -9.39 7.80
N PHE A 14 13.55 -8.52 6.82
CA PHE A 14 13.08 -7.13 6.89
C PHE A 14 11.56 -7.10 6.80
N LYS A 15 10.92 -6.45 7.76
CA LYS A 15 9.48 -6.48 7.96
C LYS A 15 8.84 -5.17 7.51
N ILE A 16 7.86 -5.27 6.63
CA ILE A 16 7.09 -4.13 6.13
C ILE A 16 5.64 -4.28 6.59
N LEU A 17 5.19 -3.38 7.46
CA LEU A 17 3.77 -3.25 7.76
C LEU A 17 3.07 -2.58 6.58
N HIS A 18 2.14 -3.27 5.94
CA HIS A 18 1.36 -2.76 4.81
C HIS A 18 -0.07 -2.46 5.25
N LEU A 19 -0.47 -1.20 5.11
CA LEU A 19 -1.81 -0.69 5.40
C LEU A 19 -2.36 0.01 4.16
N THR A 20 -3.63 -0.22 3.83
CA THR A 20 -4.31 0.37 2.67
C THR A 20 -5.80 0.49 2.90
N ASP A 21 -6.47 1.33 2.12
CA ASP A 21 -7.93 1.45 2.10
C ASP A 21 -8.47 1.66 3.53
N LEU A 22 -7.92 2.65 4.19
CA LEU A 22 -8.15 2.89 5.61
C LEU A 22 -9.50 3.55 5.86
N HIS A 23 -9.93 4.47 4.97
CA HIS A 23 -11.17 5.21 5.04
C HIS A 23 -11.49 5.66 6.48
N VAL A 24 -10.48 6.30 7.11
CA VAL A 24 -10.45 6.60 8.56
C VAL A 24 -11.61 7.48 9.04
N ASP A 25 -12.25 8.20 8.13
CA ASP A 25 -13.42 9.05 8.35
C ASP A 25 -14.76 8.36 8.10
N MET A 26 -14.76 7.05 7.77
CA MET A 26 -15.99 6.28 7.55
C MET A 26 -16.67 5.87 8.87
N ASP A 27 -15.92 5.32 9.82
CA ASP A 27 -16.42 4.87 11.13
C ASP A 27 -15.27 4.92 12.17
N ASP A 28 -15.47 5.71 13.22
CA ASP A 28 -14.48 5.88 14.30
C ASP A 28 -14.17 4.56 15.04
N ARG A 29 -15.13 3.61 15.10
CA ARG A 29 -14.90 2.29 15.70
C ARG A 29 -13.93 1.45 14.88
N ASN A 30 -14.01 1.52 13.55
CA ASN A 30 -13.07 0.84 12.66
C ASN A 30 -11.66 1.43 12.84
N LEU A 31 -11.54 2.75 12.89
CA LEU A 31 -10.26 3.41 13.17
C LEU A 31 -9.70 3.02 14.54
N ALA A 32 -10.51 3.01 15.59
CA ALA A 32 -10.07 2.61 16.92
C ALA A 32 -9.59 1.15 16.96
N ALA A 33 -10.31 0.24 16.29
CA ALA A 33 -9.91 -1.16 16.17
C ALA A 33 -8.60 -1.33 15.38
N LEU A 34 -8.42 -0.56 14.30
CA LEU A 34 -7.17 -0.55 13.52
C LEU A 34 -6.00 -0.08 14.39
N ILE A 35 -6.15 1.03 15.11
CA ILE A 35 -5.13 1.56 16.03
C ILE A 35 -4.73 0.50 17.07
N GLN A 36 -5.70 -0.18 17.68
CA GLN A 36 -5.43 -1.28 18.62
C GLN A 36 -4.71 -2.45 17.96
N THR A 37 -5.07 -2.78 16.71
CA THR A 37 -4.45 -3.89 15.97
C THR A 37 -3.00 -3.61 15.63
N VAL A 38 -2.67 -2.38 15.21
CA VAL A 38 -1.29 -2.04 14.82
C VAL A 38 -0.39 -1.73 16.02
N ALA A 39 -0.97 -1.40 17.17
CA ALA A 39 -0.22 -1.11 18.39
C ALA A 39 0.59 -2.34 18.84
N GLY A 40 1.89 -2.17 18.94
CA GLY A 40 2.80 -3.23 19.39
C GLY A 40 3.21 -4.25 18.33
N LEU A 41 2.80 -4.09 17.06
CA LEU A 41 3.34 -4.89 15.97
C LEU A 41 4.83 -4.60 15.78
N ASP A 42 5.60 -5.65 15.47
CA ASP A 42 7.02 -5.55 15.17
C ASP A 42 7.25 -5.50 13.65
N TYR A 43 7.81 -4.38 13.19
CA TYR A 43 8.15 -4.14 11.79
C TYR A 43 9.29 -3.11 11.67
N ASP A 44 9.96 -3.09 10.53
CA ASP A 44 11.05 -2.13 10.26
C ASP A 44 10.53 -0.83 9.66
N ILE A 45 9.58 -0.90 8.72
CA ILE A 45 8.91 0.26 8.10
C ILE A 45 7.41 0.04 7.96
N CYS A 46 6.64 1.13 7.85
CA CYS A 46 5.23 1.07 7.46
C CYS A 46 5.04 1.63 6.04
N ALA A 47 4.28 0.93 5.20
CA ALA A 47 3.90 1.33 3.86
C ALA A 47 2.38 1.54 3.79
N LEU A 48 1.98 2.75 3.41
CA LEU A 48 0.59 3.16 3.24
C LEU A 48 0.28 3.28 1.75
N THR A 49 -0.61 2.44 1.22
CA THR A 49 -0.91 2.42 -0.22
C THR A 49 -2.21 3.13 -0.61
N GLY A 50 -2.56 4.18 0.13
CA GLY A 50 -3.64 5.11 -0.24
C GLY A 50 -5.02 4.77 0.30
N ASP A 51 -5.99 5.56 -0.15
CA ASP A 51 -7.39 5.58 0.29
C ASP A 51 -7.54 5.77 1.80
N TYR A 52 -6.99 6.91 2.26
CA TYR A 52 -7.09 7.34 3.65
C TYR A 52 -8.50 7.84 3.99
N ARG A 53 -9.18 8.49 3.02
CA ARG A 53 -10.53 9.05 3.18
C ARG A 53 -11.60 8.22 2.47
N ALA A 54 -12.84 8.36 2.94
CA ALA A 54 -13.97 7.57 2.44
C ALA A 54 -14.58 8.10 1.13
N ARG A 55 -14.36 9.37 0.78
CA ARG A 55 -14.99 10.03 -0.38
C ARG A 55 -13.97 10.74 -1.24
N THR A 56 -14.06 10.60 -2.55
CA THR A 56 -13.17 11.26 -3.52
C THR A 56 -13.28 12.80 -3.48
N PHE A 57 -14.44 13.33 -3.14
CA PHE A 57 -14.70 14.78 -3.12
C PHE A 57 -15.18 15.26 -1.75
N GLY A 58 -15.06 16.56 -1.50
CA GLY A 58 -15.51 17.21 -0.27
C GLY A 58 -14.36 17.53 0.69
N GLU A 59 -14.72 17.73 1.96
CA GLU A 59 -13.78 18.12 3.01
C GLU A 59 -12.80 16.98 3.34
N ILE A 60 -11.58 17.37 3.73
CA ILE A 60 -10.51 16.43 4.07
C ILE A 60 -10.22 16.36 5.58
N ASP A 61 -10.79 17.26 6.36
CA ASP A 61 -10.41 17.47 7.77
C ASP A 61 -10.65 16.23 8.62
N GLY A 62 -11.76 15.52 8.39
CA GLY A 62 -12.07 14.28 9.09
C GLY A 62 -11.02 13.19 8.83
N ALA A 63 -10.62 13.03 7.57
CA ALA A 63 -9.59 12.07 7.20
C ALA A 63 -8.20 12.48 7.74
N VAL A 64 -7.85 13.76 7.67
CA VAL A 64 -6.60 14.28 8.23
C VAL A 64 -6.54 14.04 9.74
N ALA A 65 -7.62 14.33 10.47
CA ALA A 65 -7.69 14.08 11.91
C ALA A 65 -7.59 12.58 12.25
N GLY A 66 -8.24 11.73 11.47
CA GLY A 66 -8.16 10.26 11.61
C GLY A 66 -6.75 9.74 11.35
N MET A 67 -6.10 10.21 10.28
CA MET A 67 -4.72 9.86 9.95
C MET A 67 -3.74 10.33 11.04
N GLN A 68 -3.92 11.51 11.60
CA GLN A 68 -3.09 11.99 12.71
C GLN A 68 -3.15 11.03 13.93
N ARG A 69 -4.33 10.55 14.26
CA ARG A 69 -4.51 9.57 15.35
C ARG A 69 -3.82 8.24 15.04
N LEU A 70 -3.95 7.74 13.81
CA LEU A 70 -3.30 6.49 13.41
C LEU A 70 -1.78 6.63 13.37
N ILE A 71 -1.26 7.64 12.64
CA ILE A 71 0.19 7.84 12.43
C ILE A 71 0.92 8.03 13.77
N SER A 72 0.30 8.70 14.75
CA SER A 72 0.89 8.86 16.09
C SER A 72 1.15 7.54 16.84
N THR A 73 0.55 6.43 16.39
CA THR A 73 0.74 5.08 16.96
C THR A 73 1.68 4.20 16.16
N LEU A 74 2.04 4.63 14.94
CA LEU A 74 2.93 3.87 14.06
C LEU A 74 4.40 4.15 14.38
N LYS A 75 5.22 3.10 14.28
CA LYS A 75 6.68 3.22 14.35
C LYS A 75 7.19 3.79 13.03
N GLN A 76 8.04 4.80 13.12
CA GLN A 76 8.71 5.40 11.96
C GLN A 76 9.88 4.51 11.46
N PRO A 77 10.23 4.57 10.15
CA PRO A 77 9.64 5.46 9.15
C PRO A 77 8.32 4.93 8.57
N VAL A 78 7.45 5.87 8.17
CA VAL A 78 6.19 5.61 7.46
C VAL A 78 6.28 6.21 6.06
N TYR A 79 6.07 5.40 5.05
CA TYR A 79 6.02 5.79 3.63
C TYR A 79 4.58 5.73 3.14
N GLY A 80 4.21 6.63 2.23
CA GLY A 80 2.84 6.68 1.74
C GLY A 80 2.74 7.12 0.29
N ILE A 81 1.64 6.72 -0.34
CA ILE A 81 1.17 7.22 -1.64
C ILE A 81 -0.29 7.63 -1.49
N LEU A 82 -0.85 8.32 -2.48
CA LEU A 82 -2.28 8.62 -2.53
C LEU A 82 -3.05 7.53 -3.28
N GLY A 83 -4.32 7.33 -2.88
CA GLY A 83 -5.29 6.51 -3.58
C GLY A 83 -6.32 7.35 -4.33
N ASN A 84 -7.27 6.70 -4.98
CA ASN A 84 -8.27 7.36 -5.82
C ASN A 84 -9.34 8.15 -5.03
N HIS A 85 -9.49 7.88 -3.75
CA HIS A 85 -10.32 8.71 -2.88
C HIS A 85 -9.55 9.88 -2.26
N ASP A 86 -8.23 9.86 -2.29
CA ASP A 86 -7.41 10.88 -1.64
C ASP A 86 -7.33 12.16 -2.47
N SER A 87 -6.93 13.22 -1.81
CA SER A 87 -6.72 14.53 -2.43
C SER A 87 -5.28 14.97 -2.24
N ILE A 88 -4.68 15.54 -3.27
CA ILE A 88 -3.36 16.20 -3.18
C ILE A 88 -3.31 17.26 -2.06
N ARG A 89 -4.46 17.81 -1.66
CA ARG A 89 -4.57 18.75 -0.54
C ARG A 89 -4.22 18.12 0.81
N MET A 90 -4.26 16.78 0.93
CA MET A 90 -3.85 16.06 2.15
C MET A 90 -2.33 15.97 2.30
N LEU A 91 -1.59 16.09 1.20
CA LEU A 91 -0.15 15.87 1.16
C LEU A 91 0.61 16.69 2.24
N PRO A 92 0.45 18.02 2.35
CA PRO A 92 1.17 18.79 3.37
C PRO A 92 0.87 18.35 4.81
N ALA A 93 -0.37 17.93 5.08
CA ALA A 93 -0.76 17.45 6.40
C ALA A 93 -0.10 16.09 6.71
N LEU A 94 -0.12 15.13 5.77
CA LEU A 94 0.52 13.82 5.93
C LEU A 94 2.04 13.94 6.13
N GLU A 95 2.71 14.81 5.35
CA GLU A 95 4.14 15.09 5.50
C GLU A 95 4.44 15.73 6.87
N SER A 96 3.60 16.65 7.34
CA SER A 96 3.76 17.27 8.66
C SER A 96 3.60 16.27 9.82
N MET A 97 2.91 15.14 9.60
CA MET A 97 2.79 14.02 10.53
C MET A 97 4.00 13.07 10.47
N GLY A 98 4.97 13.31 9.57
CA GLY A 98 6.16 12.49 9.39
C GLY A 98 6.00 11.34 8.38
N VAL A 99 4.96 11.34 7.56
CA VAL A 99 4.85 10.40 6.44
C VAL A 99 5.74 10.87 5.29
N ILE A 100 6.59 9.99 4.78
CA ILE A 100 7.39 10.23 3.58
C ILE A 100 6.52 9.87 2.38
N MET A 101 5.96 10.89 1.71
CA MET A 101 5.08 10.68 0.58
C MET A 101 5.89 10.47 -0.70
N LEU A 102 5.57 9.41 -1.44
CA LEU A 102 6.25 9.04 -2.69
C LEU A 102 5.29 9.28 -3.88
N MET A 103 5.43 10.45 -4.50
CA MET A 103 4.54 10.92 -5.57
C MET A 103 5.25 10.82 -6.93
N ASN A 104 5.29 9.61 -7.51
CA ASN A 104 6.06 9.27 -8.72
C ASN A 104 7.57 9.44 -8.50
N GLU A 105 8.08 8.88 -7.41
CA GLU A 105 9.49 8.98 -7.03
C GLU A 105 9.92 7.76 -6.20
N ALA A 106 11.21 7.59 -6.04
CA ALA A 106 11.80 6.54 -5.22
C ALA A 106 12.68 7.13 -4.11
N THR A 107 12.85 6.33 -3.08
CA THR A 107 13.81 6.56 -2.00
C THR A 107 14.61 5.30 -1.72
N ASN A 108 15.80 5.45 -1.18
CA ASN A 108 16.61 4.35 -0.70
C ASN A 108 16.24 3.96 0.74
N LEU A 109 16.22 2.67 1.00
CA LEU A 109 16.19 2.10 2.34
C LEU A 109 17.57 1.55 2.65
N GLU A 110 18.17 2.00 3.73
CA GLU A 110 19.52 1.61 4.13
C GLU A 110 19.50 0.78 5.41
N LYS A 111 20.24 -0.32 5.41
CA LYS A 111 20.44 -1.19 6.59
C LYS A 111 21.82 -1.82 6.56
N ASN A 112 22.63 -1.55 7.58
CA ASN A 112 23.98 -2.13 7.75
C ASN A 112 24.88 -1.97 6.51
N GLY A 113 24.81 -0.80 5.83
CA GLY A 113 25.62 -0.50 4.65
C GLY A 113 25.11 -1.10 3.34
N ALA A 114 23.99 -1.82 3.35
CA ALA A 114 23.29 -2.27 2.15
C ALA A 114 22.08 -1.36 1.85
N THR A 115 21.69 -1.34 0.57
CA THR A 115 20.59 -0.50 0.08
C THR A 115 19.61 -1.31 -0.75
N ILE A 116 18.32 -1.07 -0.56
CA ILE A 116 17.23 -1.44 -1.48
C ILE A 116 16.40 -0.19 -1.76
N PHE A 117 15.54 -0.23 -2.77
CA PHE A 117 14.75 0.93 -3.18
C PHE A 117 13.27 0.72 -2.94
N LEU A 118 12.62 1.78 -2.46
CA LEU A 118 11.17 1.87 -2.33
C LEU A 118 10.67 3.00 -3.21
N ALA A 119 9.86 2.69 -4.20
CA ALA A 119 9.22 3.66 -5.07
C ALA A 119 7.73 3.75 -4.78
N GLY A 120 7.13 4.89 -5.08
CA GLY A 120 5.69 5.07 -5.06
C GLY A 120 5.22 5.79 -6.31
N VAL A 121 4.04 5.44 -6.78
CA VAL A 121 3.34 6.18 -7.83
C VAL A 121 2.08 6.83 -7.29
N ASP A 122 1.71 7.96 -7.90
CA ASP A 122 0.42 8.60 -7.68
C ASP A 122 -0.73 7.77 -8.29
N ASP A 123 -1.99 8.15 -8.10
CA ASP A 123 -3.14 7.32 -8.46
C ASP A 123 -3.22 6.93 -9.95
N PRO A 124 -3.11 5.64 -10.29
CA PRO A 124 -3.24 5.16 -11.66
C PRO A 124 -4.69 4.82 -12.06
N HIS A 125 -5.64 4.81 -11.11
CA HIS A 125 -7.00 4.34 -11.36
C HIS A 125 -7.92 5.45 -11.84
N TYR A 126 -8.18 6.46 -10.99
CA TYR A 126 -9.16 7.52 -11.22
C TYR A 126 -8.53 8.74 -11.85
N PHE A 127 -7.51 9.33 -11.21
CA PHE A 127 -6.85 10.53 -11.68
C PHE A 127 -5.84 10.26 -12.80
N ARG A 128 -5.26 9.05 -12.86
CA ARG A 128 -4.31 8.59 -13.87
C ARG A 128 -3.11 9.53 -14.01
N VAL A 129 -2.54 9.84 -12.87
CA VAL A 129 -1.37 10.73 -12.74
C VAL A 129 -0.10 9.98 -12.34
N ASP A 130 -0.16 8.64 -12.40
CA ASP A 130 0.99 7.77 -12.22
C ASP A 130 2.05 7.98 -13.30
N ASN A 131 3.30 7.92 -12.89
CA ASN A 131 4.45 7.99 -13.80
C ASN A 131 5.52 6.99 -13.34
N ILE A 132 5.38 5.76 -13.83
CA ILE A 132 6.28 4.66 -13.47
C ILE A 132 7.72 4.91 -13.92
N GLN A 133 7.93 5.57 -15.08
CA GLN A 133 9.27 5.88 -15.59
C GLN A 133 9.99 6.85 -14.65
N LYS A 134 9.27 7.89 -14.17
CA LYS A 134 9.82 8.84 -13.21
C LYS A 134 10.11 8.16 -11.87
N ALA A 135 9.21 7.30 -11.39
CA ALA A 135 9.38 6.56 -10.15
C ALA A 135 10.58 5.59 -10.19
N ALA A 136 10.92 5.05 -11.37
CA ALA A 136 12.01 4.11 -11.55
C ALA A 136 13.35 4.74 -11.97
N GLN A 137 13.37 6.00 -12.39
CA GLN A 137 14.51 6.62 -13.11
C GLN A 137 15.85 6.57 -12.37
N ASP A 138 15.81 6.67 -11.04
CA ASP A 138 17.01 6.73 -10.19
C ASP A 138 17.33 5.39 -9.51
N ILE A 139 16.62 4.31 -9.87
CA ILE A 139 16.85 2.97 -9.32
C ILE A 139 17.87 2.25 -10.19
N PRO A 140 19.00 1.78 -9.63
CA PRO A 140 19.96 0.95 -10.38
C PRO A 140 19.33 -0.39 -10.83
N HIS A 141 19.67 -0.85 -12.04
CA HIS A 141 19.09 -2.06 -12.64
C HIS A 141 19.29 -3.36 -11.84
N ASP A 142 20.36 -3.43 -11.05
CA ASP A 142 20.71 -4.59 -10.23
C ASP A 142 20.26 -4.48 -8.78
N ALA A 143 19.61 -3.36 -8.42
CA ALA A 143 19.12 -3.14 -7.08
C ALA A 143 17.75 -3.80 -6.86
N VAL A 144 17.53 -4.33 -5.66
CA VAL A 144 16.19 -4.77 -5.24
C VAL A 144 15.27 -3.55 -5.12
N SER A 145 14.12 -3.63 -5.77
CA SER A 145 13.16 -2.53 -5.85
C SER A 145 11.73 -2.96 -5.50
N LEU A 146 11.11 -2.17 -4.63
CA LEU A 146 9.74 -2.33 -4.17
C LEU A 146 8.89 -1.17 -4.67
N LEU A 147 7.68 -1.44 -5.17
CA LEU A 147 6.76 -0.43 -5.66
C LEU A 147 5.52 -0.36 -4.79
N LEU A 148 5.14 0.83 -4.37
CA LEU A 148 3.83 1.14 -3.82
C LEU A 148 2.94 1.69 -4.94
N SER A 149 1.79 1.07 -5.14
CA SER A 149 0.74 1.54 -6.04
C SER A 149 -0.60 1.31 -5.38
N HIS A 150 -1.52 2.27 -5.47
CA HIS A 150 -2.82 2.07 -4.86
C HIS A 150 -3.56 0.89 -5.48
N THR A 151 -3.56 0.74 -6.81
CA THR A 151 -4.24 -0.34 -7.53
C THR A 151 -3.25 -1.29 -8.22
N PRO A 152 -3.59 -2.57 -8.40
CA PRO A 152 -2.78 -3.51 -9.18
C PRO A 152 -2.83 -3.27 -10.71
N GLU A 153 -3.61 -2.33 -11.22
CA GLU A 153 -3.87 -2.15 -12.67
C GLU A 153 -2.61 -1.92 -13.50
N ILE A 154 -1.58 -1.29 -12.93
CA ILE A 154 -0.31 -1.01 -13.62
C ILE A 154 0.72 -2.15 -13.52
N TYR A 155 0.32 -3.35 -13.10
CA TYR A 155 1.24 -4.48 -12.89
C TYR A 155 2.15 -4.79 -14.08
N ARG A 156 1.66 -4.60 -15.32
CA ARG A 156 2.46 -4.81 -16.55
C ARG A 156 3.55 -3.76 -16.70
N LEU A 157 3.21 -2.50 -16.42
CA LEU A 157 4.15 -1.39 -16.48
C LEU A 157 5.21 -1.52 -15.38
N ALA A 158 4.79 -1.91 -14.16
CA ALA A 158 5.69 -2.17 -13.05
C ALA A 158 6.69 -3.29 -13.35
N ALA A 159 6.21 -4.42 -13.89
CA ALA A 159 7.09 -5.51 -14.30
C ALA A 159 8.01 -5.15 -15.47
N HIS A 160 7.57 -4.28 -16.39
CA HIS A 160 8.40 -3.79 -17.49
C HIS A 160 9.45 -2.76 -17.03
N ALA A 161 9.17 -2.06 -15.95
CA ALA A 161 10.13 -1.17 -15.28
C ALA A 161 11.06 -1.91 -14.28
N ASP A 162 11.08 -3.24 -14.35
CA ASP A 162 11.95 -4.14 -13.58
C ASP A 162 11.77 -4.12 -12.04
N PHE A 163 10.62 -3.71 -11.53
CA PHE A 163 10.34 -3.85 -10.10
C PHE A 163 10.27 -5.33 -9.68
N ASP A 164 10.85 -5.65 -8.51
CA ASP A 164 10.84 -7.00 -7.95
C ASP A 164 9.55 -7.30 -7.19
N VAL A 165 9.00 -6.30 -6.50
CA VAL A 165 7.79 -6.44 -5.68
C VAL A 165 6.86 -5.25 -5.90
N MET A 166 5.54 -5.53 -5.90
CA MET A 166 4.50 -4.50 -5.96
C MET A 166 3.48 -4.71 -4.84
N PHE A 167 3.24 -3.68 -4.03
CA PHE A 167 2.23 -3.66 -2.98
C PHE A 167 1.05 -2.80 -3.40
N CYS A 168 -0.18 -3.34 -3.26
CA CYS A 168 -1.41 -2.69 -3.71
C CYS A 168 -2.56 -2.87 -2.71
N GLY A 169 -3.60 -2.04 -2.89
CA GLY A 169 -4.90 -2.11 -2.25
C GLY A 169 -6.04 -1.98 -3.26
N HIS A 170 -6.94 -1.03 -3.02
CA HIS A 170 -8.02 -0.55 -3.88
C HIS A 170 -9.22 -1.48 -4.03
N THR A 171 -9.00 -2.75 -4.27
CA THR A 171 -10.05 -3.71 -4.65
C THR A 171 -10.96 -4.12 -3.50
N HIS A 172 -10.55 -3.85 -2.25
CA HIS A 172 -11.18 -4.36 -1.02
C HIS A 172 -11.42 -5.88 -1.03
N GLY A 173 -10.78 -6.64 -1.96
CA GLY A 173 -11.08 -8.04 -2.22
C GLY A 173 -12.54 -8.27 -2.62
N GLY A 174 -13.23 -7.21 -3.09
CA GLY A 174 -14.66 -7.19 -3.38
C GLY A 174 -15.55 -6.87 -2.19
N GLN A 175 -15.01 -6.76 -0.97
CA GLN A 175 -15.68 -6.36 0.29
C GLN A 175 -16.91 -7.21 0.66
N ILE A 176 -17.85 -7.41 -0.28
CA ILE A 176 -19.03 -8.28 -0.17
C ILE A 176 -18.82 -9.48 -1.10
N CYS A 177 -18.57 -10.63 -0.51
CA CYS A 177 -18.20 -11.85 -1.23
C CYS A 177 -19.20 -12.98 -1.01
N LEU A 178 -19.28 -13.89 -1.97
CA LEU A 178 -19.94 -15.18 -1.81
C LEU A 178 -19.17 -16.05 -0.81
N PRO A 179 -19.76 -17.18 -0.34
CA PRO A 179 -19.03 -18.16 0.47
C PRO A 179 -17.69 -18.56 -0.20
N GLY A 180 -16.64 -18.67 0.63
CA GLY A 180 -15.29 -18.93 0.16
C GLY A 180 -14.51 -17.68 -0.29
N GLY A 181 -15.02 -16.47 0.01
CA GLY A 181 -14.32 -15.22 -0.32
C GLY A 181 -14.35 -14.86 -1.81
N ILE A 182 -15.28 -15.41 -2.57
CA ILE A 182 -15.39 -15.15 -4.01
C ILE A 182 -16.03 -13.77 -4.20
N PRO A 183 -15.31 -12.77 -4.74
CA PRO A 183 -15.84 -11.42 -4.91
C PRO A 183 -16.98 -11.40 -5.92
N ILE A 184 -18.08 -10.73 -5.60
CA ILE A 184 -19.18 -10.48 -6.54
C ILE A 184 -18.69 -9.53 -7.63
N THR A 185 -18.09 -8.42 -7.20
CA THR A 185 -17.46 -7.42 -8.07
C THR A 185 -16.06 -7.09 -7.55
N LEU A 186 -15.19 -6.66 -8.45
CA LEU A 186 -13.94 -6.00 -8.13
C LEU A 186 -13.91 -4.70 -8.92
N ASP A 187 -13.71 -3.59 -8.24
CA ASP A 187 -13.54 -2.29 -8.91
C ASP A 187 -12.10 -2.16 -9.41
N SER A 188 -11.79 -2.94 -10.43
CA SER A 188 -10.47 -2.92 -11.05
C SER A 188 -10.52 -3.55 -12.45
N LYS A 189 -9.72 -3.02 -13.37
CA LYS A 189 -9.55 -3.55 -14.73
C LYS A 189 -8.51 -4.66 -14.82
N CYS A 190 -7.86 -5.03 -13.73
CA CYS A 190 -6.89 -6.10 -13.71
C CYS A 190 -7.57 -7.49 -13.75
N PRO A 191 -6.85 -8.57 -14.10
CA PRO A 191 -7.33 -9.93 -13.93
C PRO A 191 -7.73 -10.22 -12.47
N ARG A 192 -8.83 -10.95 -12.26
CA ARG A 192 -9.39 -11.19 -10.93
C ARG A 192 -8.41 -11.78 -9.91
N TYR A 193 -7.44 -12.58 -10.37
CA TYR A 193 -6.43 -13.19 -9.48
C TYR A 193 -5.44 -12.17 -8.89
N LEU A 194 -5.37 -10.96 -9.44
CA LEU A 194 -4.58 -9.85 -8.88
C LEU A 194 -5.34 -9.04 -7.83
N GLY A 195 -6.63 -9.31 -7.65
CA GLY A 195 -7.50 -8.50 -6.80
C GLY A 195 -7.40 -8.78 -5.32
N ALA A 196 -6.69 -9.82 -4.87
CA ALA A 196 -6.47 -10.09 -3.45
C ALA A 196 -5.33 -11.09 -3.23
N GLY A 197 -4.56 -10.89 -2.15
CA GLY A 197 -3.50 -11.79 -1.74
C GLY A 197 -2.26 -11.75 -2.63
N LYS A 198 -1.47 -12.82 -2.58
CA LYS A 198 -0.23 -12.95 -3.34
C LYS A 198 -0.49 -13.30 -4.79
N TRP A 199 0.28 -12.69 -5.68
CA TRP A 199 0.29 -13.00 -7.10
C TRP A 199 1.67 -12.81 -7.72
N HIS A 200 1.86 -13.27 -8.96
CA HIS A 200 3.08 -13.10 -9.73
C HIS A 200 2.74 -12.65 -11.15
N TYR A 201 3.60 -11.82 -11.70
CA TYR A 201 3.59 -11.49 -13.11
C TYR A 201 5.04 -11.42 -13.61
N GLN A 202 5.42 -12.30 -14.54
CA GLN A 202 6.81 -12.54 -14.93
C GLN A 202 7.67 -12.85 -13.68
N LYS A 203 8.76 -12.11 -13.45
CA LYS A 203 9.62 -12.24 -12.26
C LYS A 203 9.11 -11.45 -11.04
N MET A 204 8.22 -10.46 -11.27
CA MET A 204 7.70 -9.60 -10.21
C MET A 204 6.72 -10.35 -9.31
N GLN A 205 6.91 -10.24 -8.01
CA GLN A 205 5.95 -10.66 -7.00
C GLN A 205 5.01 -9.51 -6.66
N GLY A 206 3.74 -9.79 -6.41
CA GLY A 206 2.81 -8.77 -5.98
C GLY A 206 1.94 -9.23 -4.83
N TYR A 207 1.42 -8.25 -4.12
CA TYR A 207 0.43 -8.45 -3.08
C TYR A 207 -0.63 -7.36 -3.14
N THR A 208 -1.88 -7.77 -3.26
CA THR A 208 -3.03 -6.86 -3.16
C THR A 208 -3.74 -7.12 -1.84
N SER A 209 -3.64 -6.17 -0.91
CA SER A 209 -4.37 -6.25 0.35
C SER A 209 -5.84 -5.95 0.12
N VAL A 210 -6.67 -6.61 0.91
CA VAL A 210 -8.12 -6.34 0.91
C VAL A 210 -8.50 -5.12 1.75
N GLY A 211 -7.51 -4.44 2.33
CA GLY A 211 -7.70 -3.21 3.07
C GLY A 211 -8.23 -3.37 4.49
N ALA A 212 -7.94 -2.37 5.33
CA ALA A 212 -8.34 -2.37 6.73
C ALA A 212 -9.71 -1.70 6.98
N GLY A 213 -10.10 -0.74 6.14
CA GLY A 213 -11.37 -0.02 6.21
C GLY A 213 -12.50 -0.65 5.40
N THR A 214 -13.52 0.15 5.16
CA THR A 214 -14.67 -0.19 4.29
C THR A 214 -14.93 0.96 3.33
N SER A 215 -15.40 0.67 2.12
CA SER A 215 -15.75 1.66 1.10
C SER A 215 -17.23 1.55 0.74
N ILE A 216 -17.86 2.68 0.39
CA ILE A 216 -19.27 2.82 -0.04
C ILE A 216 -20.26 2.42 1.07
N VAL A 217 -20.18 1.18 1.57
CA VAL A 217 -21.02 0.68 2.67
C VAL A 217 -20.11 0.25 3.84
N ASN A 218 -20.52 0.59 5.06
CA ASN A 218 -19.76 0.22 6.25
C ASN A 218 -20.05 -1.23 6.68
N ALA A 219 -19.77 -2.18 5.78
CA ALA A 219 -19.96 -3.61 6.00
C ALA A 219 -19.01 -4.44 5.15
N ARG A 220 -18.51 -5.56 5.71
CA ARG A 220 -17.80 -6.61 4.99
C ARG A 220 -18.52 -7.95 5.17
N PHE A 221 -18.56 -8.75 4.13
CA PHE A 221 -19.17 -10.07 4.17
C PHE A 221 -18.30 -11.10 3.44
N ASN A 222 -17.89 -12.16 4.13
CA ASN A 222 -16.95 -13.18 3.63
C ASN A 222 -15.61 -12.60 3.10
N CYS A 223 -15.23 -11.40 3.52
CA CYS A 223 -13.98 -10.73 3.19
C CYS A 223 -13.59 -9.85 4.39
N MET A 224 -12.87 -10.42 5.33
CA MET A 224 -12.48 -9.71 6.57
C MET A 224 -11.47 -8.60 6.27
N PRO A 225 -11.43 -7.50 7.07
CA PRO A 225 -10.39 -6.49 6.96
C PRO A 225 -9.01 -7.09 7.26
N GLU A 226 -7.98 -6.48 6.74
CA GLU A 226 -6.62 -7.01 6.78
C GLU A 226 -5.59 -5.94 7.16
N VAL A 227 -4.64 -6.35 7.99
CA VAL A 227 -3.36 -5.68 8.25
C VAL A 227 -2.27 -6.69 7.93
N THR A 228 -1.32 -6.34 7.07
CA THR A 228 -0.35 -7.31 6.57
C THR A 228 1.08 -6.94 6.97
N ILE A 229 1.85 -7.91 7.47
CA ILE A 229 3.30 -7.78 7.63
C ILE A 229 3.98 -8.65 6.57
N HIS A 230 4.73 -8.02 5.69
CA HIS A 230 5.57 -8.69 4.71
C HIS A 230 6.97 -8.91 5.27
N HIS A 231 7.50 -10.12 5.08
CA HIS A 231 8.87 -10.48 5.43
C HIS A 231 9.67 -10.65 4.14
N LEU A 232 10.71 -9.85 3.93
CA LEU A 232 11.63 -10.02 2.81
C LEU A 232 12.66 -11.11 3.18
N LEU A 233 12.76 -12.14 2.35
CA LEU A 233 13.66 -13.27 2.61
C LEU A 233 14.63 -13.45 1.44
N LEU A 234 15.92 -13.49 1.77
CA LEU A 234 16.96 -13.93 0.83
C LEU A 234 16.82 -15.43 0.60
N THR A 235 16.85 -15.87 -0.67
CA THR A 235 16.76 -17.28 -1.09
C THR A 235 17.96 -17.70 -1.92
#